data_2474c4309d87a9f20e1adc4e6606ce78
#
_entry.id   2474c4309d87a9f20e1adc4e6606ce78
#
_cell.length_a   1.000
_cell.length_b   1.000
_cell.length_c   1.000
_cell.angle_alpha   90.00
_cell.angle_beta   90.00
_cell.angle_gamma   90.00
#
_symmetry.space_group_name_H-M   'P 1'
#
loop_
_entity.id
_entity.type
_entity.pdbx_description
1 polymer ?
#
loop_
_entity_poly.entity_id
_entity_poly.type
_entity_poly.pdbx_seq_one_letter_code
_entity_poly.pdbx_strand_id
1 'polypeptide(L)'
;MKDYRFGVLGAGNMGTAIVEGAVRAGLFRPDEALLFNRSAEKRDKNREKGYAVTDDYTRVYTTCETVLLAVKPQNFDEILPALATCQGEKPLVVSIAAGVTFAKMEAALGADTAIIRVMPNTPLMLGEGATQLVKNAAAAAEQLAQVRALFDTMGVTVVFEQERMLNEVIPYAGSAPAYLYMFADAMVQSAVRHGISGDDALTLFCQTMIGSARMMLQGDKTPAELIKAVCSPGGTTIEAMRVLEERGLYGILAEANDKCIARAYELGK
;
A
#
# COMPACT_ATOMS: atom_id res chain seq x y z
N MET A 1 -20.67 23.27 4.30
CA MET A 1 -19.54 22.99 3.36
C MET A 1 -18.33 22.67 4.22
N LYS A 2 -17.60 21.62 3.91
CA LYS A 2 -16.38 21.27 4.64
C LYS A 2 -15.25 22.28 4.33
N ASP A 3 -14.39 22.56 5.32
CA ASP A 3 -13.31 23.57 5.18
C ASP A 3 -12.13 23.06 4.35
N TYR A 4 -11.90 21.74 4.34
CA TYR A 4 -10.78 21.09 3.68
C TYR A 4 -11.26 19.93 2.78
N ARG A 5 -10.58 19.73 1.66
CA ARG A 5 -10.85 18.62 0.74
C ARG A 5 -10.34 17.28 1.30
N PHE A 6 -9.21 17.30 1.97
CA PHE A 6 -8.53 16.08 2.42
C PHE A 6 -7.98 16.21 3.84
N GLY A 7 -8.25 15.23 4.67
CA GLY A 7 -7.75 15.14 6.03
C GLY A 7 -6.89 13.90 6.24
N VAL A 8 -5.84 13.99 7.05
CA VAL A 8 -4.98 12.84 7.37
C VAL A 8 -4.89 12.65 8.87
N LEU A 9 -5.39 11.53 9.37
CA LEU A 9 -5.16 11.07 10.74
C LEU A 9 -3.94 10.14 10.75
N GLY A 10 -2.81 10.65 11.25
CA GLY A 10 -1.54 9.93 11.28
C GLY A 10 -0.65 10.25 10.07
N ALA A 11 -0.24 11.51 9.93
CA ALA A 11 0.74 11.92 8.93
C ALA A 11 2.16 11.40 9.31
N GLY A 12 2.30 10.08 9.34
CA GLY A 12 3.57 9.35 9.35
C GLY A 12 4.07 9.13 7.93
N ASN A 13 5.05 8.22 7.73
CA ASN A 13 5.67 8.02 6.41
C ASN A 13 4.64 7.75 5.30
N MET A 14 3.72 6.81 5.49
CA MET A 14 2.73 6.44 4.48
C MET A 14 1.66 7.53 4.28
N GLY A 15 1.08 8.06 5.37
CA GLY A 15 0.07 9.11 5.27
C GLY A 15 0.63 10.39 4.63
N THR A 16 1.87 10.76 4.96
CA THR A 16 2.56 11.89 4.33
C THR A 16 2.84 11.61 2.84
N ALA A 17 3.33 10.43 2.49
CA ALA A 17 3.59 10.06 1.10
C ALA A 17 2.33 10.14 0.23
N ILE A 18 1.18 9.70 0.76
CA ILE A 18 -0.10 9.75 0.05
C ILE A 18 -0.54 11.18 -0.20
N VAL A 19 -0.52 12.04 0.83
CA VAL A 19 -0.94 13.44 0.65
C VAL A 19 0.03 14.22 -0.26
N GLU A 20 1.33 14.00 -0.13
CA GLU A 20 2.34 14.61 -1.01
C GLU A 20 2.22 14.12 -2.46
N GLY A 21 1.90 12.83 -2.66
CA GLY A 21 1.62 12.27 -3.98
C GLY A 21 0.42 12.95 -4.64
N ALA A 22 -0.67 13.11 -3.90
CA ALA A 22 -1.87 13.80 -4.35
C ALA A 22 -1.63 15.26 -4.72
N VAL A 23 -0.89 16.00 -3.89
CA VAL A 23 -0.51 17.40 -4.16
C VAL A 23 0.37 17.49 -5.41
N ARG A 24 1.36 16.63 -5.52
CA ARG A 24 2.27 16.57 -6.68
C ARG A 24 1.53 16.27 -7.98
N ALA A 25 0.47 15.47 -7.92
CA ALA A 25 -0.42 15.18 -9.05
C ALA A 25 -1.46 16.29 -9.33
N GLY A 26 -1.50 17.36 -8.53
CA GLY A 26 -2.42 18.49 -8.69
C GLY A 26 -3.88 18.21 -8.31
N LEU A 27 -4.14 17.15 -7.52
CA LEU A 27 -5.49 16.80 -7.10
C LEU A 27 -6.08 17.81 -6.10
N PHE A 28 -5.23 18.41 -5.27
CA PHE A 28 -5.54 19.53 -4.38
C PHE A 28 -4.24 20.26 -3.99
N ARG A 29 -4.38 21.48 -3.47
CA ARG A 29 -3.25 22.28 -2.97
C ARG A 29 -2.91 21.87 -1.53
N PRO A 30 -1.68 22.15 -1.04
CA PRO A 30 -1.30 21.86 0.35
C PRO A 30 -2.26 22.48 1.38
N ASP A 31 -2.72 23.70 1.16
CA ASP A 31 -3.63 24.44 2.06
C ASP A 31 -5.07 23.87 2.09
N GLU A 32 -5.43 23.02 1.14
CA GLU A 32 -6.69 22.28 1.10
C GLU A 32 -6.64 20.95 1.88
N ALA A 33 -5.49 20.62 2.49
CA ALA A 33 -5.32 19.42 3.31
C ALA A 33 -5.03 19.75 4.78
N LEU A 34 -5.73 19.08 5.70
CA LEU A 34 -5.55 19.20 7.15
C LEU A 34 -4.90 17.92 7.71
N LEU A 35 -3.71 18.05 8.30
CA LEU A 35 -2.91 16.93 8.80
C LEU A 35 -2.89 16.92 10.34
N PHE A 36 -3.31 15.79 10.91
CA PHE A 36 -3.18 15.55 12.34
C PHE A 36 -1.86 14.85 12.66
N ASN A 37 -1.15 15.39 13.65
CA ASN A 37 -0.01 14.74 14.31
C ASN A 37 0.01 15.11 15.80
N ARG A 38 0.27 14.12 16.67
CA ARG A 38 0.48 14.34 18.11
C ARG A 38 1.76 15.15 18.36
N SER A 39 2.83 14.89 17.62
CA SER A 39 4.13 15.57 17.76
C SER A 39 4.07 17.00 17.18
N ALA A 40 4.42 17.99 17.98
CA ALA A 40 4.55 19.39 17.55
C ALA A 40 5.60 19.53 16.43
N GLU A 41 6.76 18.89 16.57
CA GLU A 41 7.83 18.89 15.56
C GLU A 41 7.33 18.43 14.18
N LYS A 42 6.50 17.37 14.13
CA LYS A 42 5.93 16.89 12.86
C LYS A 42 4.89 17.86 12.31
N ARG A 43 4.10 18.51 13.19
CA ARG A 43 3.17 19.56 12.74
C ARG A 43 3.92 20.74 12.12
N ASP A 44 5.02 21.17 12.74
CA ASP A 44 5.82 22.29 12.24
C ASP A 44 6.44 21.95 10.87
N LYS A 45 7.02 20.77 10.70
CA LYS A 45 7.53 20.29 9.39
C LYS A 45 6.45 20.26 8.31
N ASN A 46 5.22 19.86 8.65
CA ASN A 46 4.12 19.86 7.69
C ASN A 46 3.61 21.27 7.38
N ARG A 47 3.61 22.16 8.38
CA ARG A 47 3.26 23.59 8.18
C ARG A 47 4.25 24.29 7.25
N GLU A 48 5.55 24.00 7.36
CA GLU A 48 6.58 24.53 6.46
C GLU A 48 6.36 24.11 4.99
N LYS A 49 5.70 22.94 4.76
CA LYS A 49 5.30 22.47 3.44
C LYS A 49 3.97 23.07 2.93
N GLY A 50 3.37 23.97 3.71
CA GLY A 50 2.13 24.66 3.35
C GLY A 50 0.83 23.95 3.75
N TYR A 51 0.89 22.82 4.48
CA TYR A 51 -0.29 22.11 4.94
C TYR A 51 -0.92 22.80 6.16
N ALA A 52 -2.25 22.75 6.25
CA ALA A 52 -2.92 23.02 7.51
C ALA A 52 -2.64 21.86 8.48
N VAL A 53 -2.44 22.18 9.77
CA VAL A 53 -2.09 21.18 10.78
C VAL A 53 -2.91 21.33 12.04
N THR A 54 -3.14 20.23 12.74
CA THR A 54 -3.86 20.21 14.02
C THR A 54 -3.33 19.10 14.94
N ASP A 55 -3.55 19.26 16.25
CA ASP A 55 -3.39 18.21 17.27
C ASP A 55 -4.73 17.61 17.72
N ASP A 56 -5.81 18.05 17.11
CA ASP A 56 -7.16 17.51 17.32
C ASP A 56 -7.62 16.70 16.12
N TYR A 57 -7.72 15.38 16.28
CA TYR A 57 -8.17 14.48 15.22
C TYR A 57 -9.68 14.58 14.96
N THR A 58 -10.48 15.05 15.92
CA THR A 58 -11.91 15.26 15.71
C THR A 58 -12.16 16.43 14.76
N ARG A 59 -11.32 17.45 14.80
CA ARG A 59 -11.33 18.55 13.83
C ARG A 59 -11.13 18.03 12.40
N VAL A 60 -10.18 17.11 12.18
CA VAL A 60 -9.98 16.52 10.85
C VAL A 60 -11.25 15.84 10.36
N TYR A 61 -11.89 15.04 11.23
CA TYR A 61 -13.09 14.28 10.88
C TYR A 61 -14.30 15.19 10.55
N THR A 62 -14.44 16.28 11.28
CA THR A 62 -15.59 17.19 11.14
C THR A 62 -15.46 18.20 10.01
N THR A 63 -14.23 18.60 9.66
CA THR A 63 -13.99 19.70 8.70
C THR A 63 -13.48 19.25 7.32
N CYS A 64 -13.11 17.97 7.12
CA CYS A 64 -12.64 17.46 5.83
C CYS A 64 -13.72 16.69 5.07
N GLU A 65 -13.72 16.77 3.74
CA GLU A 65 -14.60 15.99 2.85
C GLU A 65 -14.21 14.51 2.84
N THR A 66 -12.92 14.23 2.72
CA THR A 66 -12.32 12.88 2.77
C THR A 66 -11.32 12.82 3.91
N VAL A 67 -11.34 11.74 4.69
CA VAL A 67 -10.42 11.51 5.82
C VAL A 67 -9.66 10.22 5.65
N LEU A 68 -8.34 10.32 5.53
CA LEU A 68 -7.41 9.20 5.50
C LEU A 68 -7.04 8.78 6.92
N LEU A 69 -7.43 7.56 7.31
CA LEU A 69 -6.99 6.92 8.55
C LEU A 69 -5.67 6.17 8.30
N ALA A 70 -4.55 6.85 8.62
CA ALA A 70 -3.19 6.35 8.42
C ALA A 70 -2.47 6.11 9.77
N VAL A 71 -3.20 6.03 10.85
CA VAL A 71 -2.69 5.65 12.17
C VAL A 71 -2.46 4.14 12.25
N LYS A 72 -1.62 3.71 13.19
CA LYS A 72 -1.41 2.28 13.44
C LYS A 72 -2.70 1.60 13.91
N PRO A 73 -2.95 0.33 13.56
CA PRO A 73 -4.17 -0.41 13.94
C PRO A 73 -4.49 -0.33 15.43
N GLN A 74 -3.49 -0.35 16.31
CA GLN A 74 -3.64 -0.27 17.76
C GLN A 74 -4.29 1.04 18.24
N ASN A 75 -4.19 2.10 17.46
CA ASN A 75 -4.76 3.41 17.83
C ASN A 75 -6.25 3.53 17.47
N PHE A 76 -6.81 2.58 16.71
CA PHE A 76 -8.21 2.63 16.30
C PHE A 76 -9.16 2.50 17.48
N ASP A 77 -8.79 1.74 18.52
CA ASP A 77 -9.62 1.55 19.72
C ASP A 77 -9.77 2.85 20.53
N GLU A 78 -8.83 3.78 20.42
CA GLU A 78 -8.90 5.11 21.01
C GLU A 78 -9.64 6.10 20.08
N ILE A 79 -9.31 6.07 18.79
CA ILE A 79 -9.75 7.09 17.84
C ILE A 79 -11.20 6.88 17.41
N LEU A 80 -11.63 5.66 17.08
CA LEU A 80 -12.98 5.42 16.58
C LEU A 80 -14.08 5.86 17.55
N PRO A 81 -14.03 5.56 18.87
CA PRO A 81 -15.05 6.05 19.80
C PRO A 81 -15.14 7.57 19.85
N ALA A 82 -14.01 8.27 19.76
CA ALA A 82 -14.03 9.72 19.76
C ALA A 82 -14.59 10.30 18.45
N LEU A 83 -14.26 9.72 17.30
CA LEU A 83 -14.86 10.13 16.02
C LEU A 83 -16.38 9.87 16.00
N ALA A 84 -16.85 8.82 16.66
CA ALA A 84 -18.28 8.50 16.78
C ALA A 84 -19.08 9.58 17.52
N THR A 85 -18.46 10.37 18.39
CA THR A 85 -19.14 11.49 19.09
C THR A 85 -19.27 12.75 18.25
N CYS A 86 -18.58 12.82 17.10
CA CYS A 86 -18.62 13.99 16.24
C CYS A 86 -19.99 14.17 15.60
N GLN A 87 -20.48 15.41 15.59
CA GLN A 87 -21.76 15.78 14.99
C GLN A 87 -21.57 16.36 13.59
N GLY A 88 -22.60 16.29 12.78
CA GLY A 88 -22.63 16.87 11.43
C GLY A 88 -22.48 15.84 10.31
N GLU A 89 -22.21 16.33 9.12
CA GLU A 89 -22.02 15.50 7.92
C GLU A 89 -20.75 14.64 8.03
N LYS A 90 -20.91 13.32 7.85
CA LYS A 90 -19.80 12.38 7.89
C LYS A 90 -18.91 12.52 6.64
N PRO A 91 -17.56 12.48 6.79
CA PRO A 91 -16.67 12.45 5.65
C PRO A 91 -16.67 11.09 4.96
N LEU A 92 -16.14 11.03 3.74
CA LEU A 92 -15.65 9.77 3.19
C LEU A 92 -14.43 9.31 4.00
N VAL A 93 -14.51 8.12 4.58
CA VAL A 93 -13.40 7.51 5.34
C VAL A 93 -12.58 6.61 4.44
N VAL A 94 -11.28 6.87 4.33
CA VAL A 94 -10.31 6.04 3.62
C VAL A 94 -9.36 5.45 4.66
N SER A 95 -9.31 4.13 4.80
CA SER A 95 -8.45 3.47 5.80
C SER A 95 -7.34 2.66 5.13
N ILE A 96 -6.09 2.92 5.51
CA ILE A 96 -4.92 2.10 5.10
C ILE A 96 -4.42 1.19 6.22
N ALA A 97 -5.20 0.99 7.27
CA ALA A 97 -4.82 0.18 8.41
C ALA A 97 -5.04 -1.32 8.12
N ALA A 98 -3.95 -2.10 8.16
CA ALA A 98 -4.05 -3.55 8.06
C ALA A 98 -4.82 -4.12 9.26
N GLY A 99 -5.69 -5.12 9.01
CA GLY A 99 -6.46 -5.80 10.05
C GLY A 99 -7.67 -5.02 10.59
N VAL A 100 -7.87 -3.75 10.24
CA VAL A 100 -9.06 -3.00 10.66
C VAL A 100 -10.17 -3.18 9.63
N THR A 101 -11.20 -3.95 9.98
CA THR A 101 -12.29 -4.33 9.09
C THR A 101 -13.38 -3.26 8.95
N PHE A 102 -14.21 -3.36 7.91
CA PHE A 102 -15.44 -2.56 7.79
C PHE A 102 -16.31 -2.72 9.04
N ALA A 103 -16.54 -3.97 9.46
CA ALA A 103 -17.37 -4.25 10.64
C ALA A 103 -16.92 -3.48 11.89
N LYS A 104 -15.60 -3.41 12.14
CA LYS A 104 -15.06 -2.65 13.27
C LYS A 104 -15.29 -1.15 13.13
N MET A 105 -15.08 -0.60 11.95
CA MET A 105 -15.30 0.83 11.69
C MET A 105 -16.77 1.20 11.68
N GLU A 106 -17.63 0.40 11.04
CA GLU A 106 -19.09 0.60 10.98
C GLU A 106 -19.74 0.48 12.36
N ALA A 107 -19.27 -0.42 13.22
CA ALA A 107 -19.77 -0.54 14.59
C ALA A 107 -19.56 0.75 15.40
N ALA A 108 -18.50 1.48 15.13
CA ALA A 108 -18.21 2.73 15.81
C ALA A 108 -18.81 3.96 15.10
N LEU A 109 -18.62 4.08 13.78
CA LEU A 109 -18.95 5.28 13.02
C LEU A 109 -20.40 5.25 12.45
N GLY A 110 -21.05 4.09 12.50
CA GLY A 110 -22.36 3.84 11.90
C GLY A 110 -22.28 3.21 10.50
N ALA A 111 -23.23 2.32 10.20
CA ALA A 111 -23.29 1.57 8.93
C ALA A 111 -23.56 2.46 7.70
N ASP A 112 -24.02 3.68 7.89
CA ASP A 112 -24.24 4.70 6.88
C ASP A 112 -22.96 5.49 6.51
N THR A 113 -21.85 5.28 7.24
CA THR A 113 -20.57 5.93 6.93
C THR A 113 -19.95 5.30 5.69
N ALA A 114 -19.69 6.13 4.67
CA ALA A 114 -18.94 5.69 3.48
C ALA A 114 -17.48 5.39 3.83
N ILE A 115 -17.07 4.13 3.62
CA ILE A 115 -15.72 3.66 3.96
C ILE A 115 -15.09 2.95 2.76
N ILE A 116 -13.86 3.34 2.44
CA ILE A 116 -13.00 2.65 1.48
C ILE A 116 -11.78 2.15 2.21
N ARG A 117 -11.54 0.84 2.20
CA ARG A 117 -10.31 0.24 2.68
C ARG A 117 -9.31 0.17 1.54
N VAL A 118 -8.09 0.55 1.85
CA VAL A 118 -6.98 0.61 0.89
C VAL A 118 -5.78 -0.12 1.48
N MET A 119 -5.12 -0.93 0.68
CA MET A 119 -3.89 -1.62 1.05
C MET A 119 -2.76 -1.18 0.10
N PRO A 120 -2.05 -0.09 0.40
CA PRO A 120 -0.88 0.32 -0.36
C PRO A 120 0.35 -0.47 0.07
N ASN A 121 1.39 -0.45 -0.76
CA ASN A 121 2.70 -0.96 -0.40
C ASN A 121 3.77 0.15 -0.42
N THR A 122 4.96 -0.14 0.10
CA THR A 122 6.04 0.86 0.26
C THR A 122 6.56 1.48 -1.03
N PRO A 123 6.62 0.80 -2.19
CA PRO A 123 7.02 1.43 -3.46
C PRO A 123 6.14 2.61 -3.91
N LEU A 124 4.93 2.78 -3.33
CA LEU A 124 4.08 3.95 -3.53
C LEU A 124 4.84 5.27 -3.28
N MET A 125 5.79 5.29 -2.35
CA MET A 125 6.61 6.47 -2.05
C MET A 125 7.44 6.95 -3.25
N LEU A 126 7.69 6.07 -4.21
CA LEU A 126 8.42 6.34 -5.45
C LEU A 126 7.49 6.47 -6.68
N GLY A 127 6.17 6.41 -6.48
CA GLY A 127 5.21 6.39 -7.60
C GLY A 127 5.04 5.02 -8.27
N GLU A 128 5.57 3.95 -7.66
CA GLU A 128 5.56 2.57 -8.18
C GLU A 128 4.76 1.65 -7.23
N GLY A 129 3.69 2.18 -6.63
CA GLY A 129 2.85 1.44 -5.70
C GLY A 129 1.98 0.40 -6.39
N ALA A 130 1.72 -0.71 -5.70
CA ALA A 130 0.63 -1.63 -6.02
C ALA A 130 -0.39 -1.53 -4.89
N THR A 131 -1.54 -0.93 -5.19
CA THR A 131 -2.54 -0.58 -4.19
C THR A 131 -3.85 -1.32 -4.46
N GLN A 132 -4.44 -1.90 -3.42
CA GLN A 132 -5.72 -2.59 -3.51
C GLN A 132 -6.79 -1.79 -2.78
N LEU A 133 -7.99 -1.73 -3.36
CA LEU A 133 -9.13 -0.99 -2.83
C LEU A 133 -10.36 -1.90 -2.72
N VAL A 134 -11.13 -1.67 -1.68
CA VAL A 134 -12.48 -2.22 -1.54
C VAL A 134 -13.35 -1.18 -0.85
N LYS A 135 -14.61 -1.05 -1.26
CA LYS A 135 -15.58 -0.15 -0.63
C LYS A 135 -16.61 -0.93 0.19
N ASN A 136 -17.16 -0.30 1.24
CA ASN A 136 -18.36 -0.82 1.89
C ASN A 136 -19.64 -0.49 1.10
N ALA A 137 -20.80 -0.93 1.61
CA ALA A 137 -22.08 -0.71 0.95
C ALA A 137 -22.49 0.78 0.92
N ALA A 138 -22.10 1.56 1.93
CA ALA A 138 -22.45 2.98 2.03
C ALA A 138 -21.64 3.88 1.08
N ALA A 139 -20.44 3.45 0.67
CA ALA A 139 -19.64 4.24 -0.24
C ALA A 139 -20.17 4.16 -1.69
N ALA A 140 -20.34 5.30 -2.32
CA ALA A 140 -20.79 5.41 -3.72
C ALA A 140 -19.67 4.99 -4.71
N ALA A 141 -20.08 4.65 -5.93
CA ALA A 141 -19.13 4.30 -6.99
C ALA A 141 -18.21 5.47 -7.35
N GLU A 142 -18.73 6.68 -7.34
CA GLU A 142 -18.03 7.93 -7.59
C GLU A 142 -16.94 8.19 -6.54
N GLN A 143 -17.22 7.91 -5.27
CA GLN A 143 -16.25 8.01 -4.18
C GLN A 143 -15.11 7.00 -4.35
N LEU A 144 -15.44 5.76 -4.73
CA LEU A 144 -14.42 4.75 -5.05
C LEU A 144 -13.54 5.19 -6.23
N ALA A 145 -14.16 5.75 -7.29
CA ALA A 145 -13.43 6.26 -8.45
C ALA A 145 -12.49 7.42 -8.08
N GLN A 146 -12.90 8.33 -7.19
CA GLN A 146 -12.06 9.41 -6.69
C GLN A 146 -10.85 8.89 -5.90
N VAL A 147 -11.07 7.93 -4.98
CA VAL A 147 -9.98 7.32 -4.21
C VAL A 147 -9.06 6.52 -5.13
N ARG A 148 -9.60 5.79 -6.10
CA ARG A 148 -8.80 5.10 -7.12
C ARG A 148 -7.91 6.09 -7.88
N ALA A 149 -8.47 7.18 -8.40
CA ALA A 149 -7.72 8.20 -9.12
C ALA A 149 -6.60 8.81 -8.28
N LEU A 150 -6.83 8.98 -6.95
CA LEU A 150 -5.78 9.40 -6.02
C LEU A 150 -4.60 8.41 -6.01
N PHE A 151 -4.87 7.11 -5.85
CA PHE A 151 -3.80 6.11 -5.75
C PHE A 151 -3.17 5.77 -7.09
N ASP A 152 -3.91 5.90 -8.22
CA ASP A 152 -3.38 5.73 -9.58
C ASP A 152 -2.29 6.79 -9.93
N THR A 153 -2.23 7.92 -9.20
CA THR A 153 -1.12 8.87 -9.34
C THR A 153 0.20 8.38 -8.73
N MET A 154 0.14 7.31 -7.93
CA MET A 154 1.28 6.78 -7.17
C MET A 154 1.60 5.32 -7.51
N GLY A 155 1.10 4.83 -8.64
CA GLY A 155 1.32 3.46 -9.10
C GLY A 155 0.08 2.86 -9.76
N VAL A 156 -0.18 1.58 -9.51
CA VAL A 156 -1.31 0.84 -10.08
C VAL A 156 -2.30 0.48 -8.99
N THR A 157 -3.61 0.62 -9.27
CA THR A 157 -4.66 0.20 -8.34
C THR A 157 -5.48 -0.97 -8.89
N VAL A 158 -5.82 -1.89 -7.99
CA VAL A 158 -6.77 -3.00 -8.24
C VAL A 158 -7.94 -2.86 -7.28
N VAL A 159 -9.16 -2.85 -7.81
CA VAL A 159 -10.39 -2.81 -7.02
C VAL A 159 -10.93 -4.22 -6.86
N PHE A 160 -11.22 -4.59 -5.62
CA PHE A 160 -11.89 -5.84 -5.29
C PHE A 160 -13.33 -5.59 -4.82
N GLU A 161 -14.20 -6.56 -5.05
CA GLU A 161 -15.59 -6.51 -4.59
C GLU A 161 -15.75 -6.96 -3.13
N GLN A 162 -14.87 -7.84 -2.65
CA GLN A 162 -14.98 -8.48 -1.34
C GLN A 162 -13.82 -8.04 -0.43
N GLU A 163 -14.17 -7.61 0.78
CA GLU A 163 -13.20 -7.14 1.79
C GLU A 163 -12.10 -8.17 2.09
N ARG A 164 -12.46 -9.48 2.13
CA ARG A 164 -11.50 -10.55 2.42
C ARG A 164 -10.32 -10.60 1.43
N MET A 165 -10.53 -10.11 0.20
CA MET A 165 -9.48 -10.09 -0.82
C MET A 165 -8.29 -9.21 -0.41
N LEU A 166 -8.48 -8.23 0.48
CA LEU A 166 -7.37 -7.47 1.03
C LEU A 166 -6.42 -8.32 1.88
N ASN A 167 -6.91 -9.39 2.53
CA ASN A 167 -6.05 -10.34 3.24
C ASN A 167 -5.36 -11.31 2.27
N GLU A 168 -6.11 -11.79 1.26
CA GLU A 168 -5.60 -12.75 0.27
C GLU A 168 -4.48 -12.16 -0.59
N VAL A 169 -4.50 -10.85 -0.87
CA VAL A 169 -3.55 -10.17 -1.75
C VAL A 169 -2.25 -9.73 -1.05
N ILE A 170 -2.21 -9.74 0.29
CA ILE A 170 -1.06 -9.27 1.07
C ILE A 170 0.28 -9.89 0.61
N PRO A 171 0.39 -11.20 0.37
CA PRO A 171 1.65 -11.80 -0.08
C PRO A 171 2.15 -11.23 -1.41
N TYR A 172 1.23 -10.87 -2.30
CA TYR A 172 1.54 -10.50 -3.69
C TYR A 172 1.85 -9.02 -3.88
N ALA A 173 1.44 -8.18 -2.94
CA ALA A 173 1.65 -6.72 -3.00
C ALA A 173 2.23 -6.15 -1.71
N GLY A 174 1.56 -6.34 -0.57
CA GLY A 174 1.98 -5.76 0.71
C GLY A 174 3.30 -6.32 1.22
N SER A 175 3.48 -7.65 1.20
CA SER A 175 4.69 -8.35 1.68
C SER A 175 5.71 -8.61 0.57
N ALA A 176 5.29 -8.68 -0.68
CA ALA A 176 6.17 -8.99 -1.81
C ALA A 176 7.45 -8.15 -1.90
N PRO A 177 7.48 -6.84 -1.54
CA PRO A 177 8.73 -6.08 -1.52
C PRO A 177 9.82 -6.74 -0.67
N ALA A 178 9.47 -7.30 0.50
CA ALA A 178 10.42 -7.99 1.36
C ALA A 178 10.99 -9.25 0.71
N TYR A 179 10.16 -9.99 -0.05
CA TYR A 179 10.62 -11.18 -0.79
C TYR A 179 11.62 -10.79 -1.88
N LEU A 180 11.33 -9.71 -2.62
CA LEU A 180 12.22 -9.19 -3.66
C LEU A 180 13.55 -8.69 -3.08
N TYR A 181 13.52 -8.03 -1.91
CA TYR A 181 14.75 -7.61 -1.22
C TYR A 181 15.57 -8.80 -0.75
N MET A 182 14.94 -9.88 -0.26
CA MET A 182 15.64 -11.12 0.11
C MET A 182 16.26 -11.80 -1.11
N PHE A 183 15.57 -11.83 -2.26
CA PHE A 183 16.13 -12.33 -3.52
C PHE A 183 17.34 -11.48 -3.95
N ALA A 184 17.24 -10.17 -3.91
CA ALA A 184 18.35 -9.27 -4.26
C ALA A 184 19.56 -9.48 -3.34
N ASP A 185 19.33 -9.58 -2.03
CA ASP A 185 20.39 -9.85 -1.05
C ASP A 185 21.12 -11.18 -1.34
N ALA A 186 20.35 -12.25 -1.58
CA ALA A 186 20.92 -13.56 -1.92
C ALA A 186 21.75 -13.53 -3.22
N MET A 187 21.28 -12.81 -4.23
CA MET A 187 22.01 -12.64 -5.50
C MET A 187 23.29 -11.86 -5.31
N VAL A 188 23.27 -10.76 -4.54
CA VAL A 188 24.45 -9.95 -4.22
C VAL A 188 25.46 -10.78 -3.44
N GLN A 189 25.04 -11.51 -2.40
CA GLN A 189 25.93 -12.38 -1.62
C GLN A 189 26.59 -13.46 -2.48
N SER A 190 25.85 -14.02 -3.43
CA SER A 190 26.39 -15.00 -4.38
C SER A 190 27.42 -14.35 -5.32
N ALA A 191 27.12 -13.20 -5.88
CA ALA A 191 27.99 -12.46 -6.79
C ALA A 191 29.34 -12.10 -6.14
N VAL A 192 29.31 -11.66 -4.88
CA VAL A 192 30.53 -11.34 -4.11
C VAL A 192 31.43 -12.57 -3.95
N ARG A 193 30.86 -13.77 -3.71
CA ARG A 193 31.65 -15.02 -3.67
C ARG A 193 32.34 -15.34 -5.00
N HIS A 194 31.83 -14.80 -6.10
CA HIS A 194 32.42 -14.95 -7.44
C HIS A 194 33.26 -13.75 -7.90
N GLY A 195 33.61 -12.83 -6.97
CA GLY A 195 34.48 -11.70 -7.23
C GLY A 195 33.84 -10.48 -7.89
N ILE A 196 32.50 -10.43 -7.97
CA ILE A 196 31.77 -9.27 -8.46
C ILE A 196 31.54 -8.33 -7.29
N SER A 197 31.67 -7.01 -7.47
CA SER A 197 31.41 -6.05 -6.40
C SER A 197 29.92 -6.10 -5.99
N GLY A 198 29.61 -5.87 -4.72
CA GLY A 198 28.24 -5.84 -4.23
C GLY A 198 27.38 -4.77 -4.91
N ASP A 199 27.97 -3.60 -5.17
CA ASP A 199 27.28 -2.48 -5.82
C ASP A 199 26.94 -2.78 -7.29
N ASP A 200 27.89 -3.37 -8.03
CA ASP A 200 27.62 -3.78 -9.42
C ASP A 200 26.56 -4.88 -9.47
N ALA A 201 26.65 -5.88 -8.60
CA ALA A 201 25.68 -6.98 -8.52
C ALA A 201 24.27 -6.45 -8.21
N LEU A 202 24.14 -5.56 -7.23
CA LEU A 202 22.86 -4.93 -6.87
C LEU A 202 22.29 -4.12 -8.05
N THR A 203 23.11 -3.30 -8.68
CA THR A 203 22.72 -2.48 -9.83
C THR A 203 22.20 -3.35 -10.98
N LEU A 204 22.95 -4.37 -11.37
CA LEU A 204 22.59 -5.28 -12.45
C LEU A 204 21.31 -6.07 -12.14
N PHE A 205 21.20 -6.57 -10.91
CA PHE A 205 20.04 -7.36 -10.53
C PHE A 205 18.78 -6.50 -10.43
N CYS A 206 18.84 -5.32 -9.82
CA CYS A 206 17.69 -4.39 -9.77
C CYS A 206 17.22 -4.00 -11.18
N GLN A 207 18.15 -3.68 -12.09
CA GLN A 207 17.79 -3.36 -13.47
C GLN A 207 17.17 -4.55 -14.19
N THR A 208 17.65 -5.77 -13.91
CA THR A 208 17.08 -7.01 -14.46
C THR A 208 15.66 -7.23 -13.93
N MET A 209 15.40 -7.03 -12.64
CA MET A 209 14.04 -7.12 -12.07
C MET A 209 13.08 -6.12 -12.74
N ILE A 210 13.50 -4.85 -12.90
CA ILE A 210 12.70 -3.82 -13.57
C ILE A 210 12.37 -4.24 -15.01
N GLY A 211 13.37 -4.68 -15.78
CA GLY A 211 13.20 -5.10 -17.16
C GLY A 211 12.28 -6.33 -17.28
N SER A 212 12.48 -7.32 -16.42
CA SER A 212 11.65 -8.53 -16.40
C SER A 212 10.20 -8.25 -16.03
N ALA A 213 9.96 -7.38 -15.05
CA ALA A 213 8.61 -6.93 -14.68
C ALA A 213 7.92 -6.23 -15.86
N ARG A 214 8.61 -5.34 -16.56
CA ARG A 214 8.08 -4.68 -17.76
C ARG A 214 7.75 -5.66 -18.88
N MET A 215 8.59 -6.66 -19.12
CA MET A 215 8.30 -7.70 -20.10
C MET A 215 7.03 -8.50 -19.77
N MET A 216 6.78 -8.80 -18.49
CA MET A 216 5.56 -9.47 -18.05
C MET A 216 4.31 -8.60 -18.18
N LEU A 217 4.42 -7.28 -17.90
CA LEU A 217 3.29 -6.35 -17.90
C LEU A 217 2.91 -5.85 -19.31
N GLN A 218 3.89 -5.72 -20.20
CA GLN A 218 3.72 -5.11 -21.52
C GLN A 218 3.70 -6.12 -22.67
N GLY A 219 4.12 -7.37 -22.40
CA GLY A 219 4.15 -8.44 -23.38
C GLY A 219 2.87 -9.28 -23.39
N ASP A 220 2.80 -10.16 -24.36
CA ASP A 220 1.72 -11.13 -24.56
C ASP A 220 2.04 -12.54 -24.00
N LYS A 221 3.25 -12.73 -23.46
CA LYS A 221 3.74 -14.01 -22.95
C LYS A 221 3.46 -14.17 -21.47
N THR A 222 3.03 -15.36 -21.09
CA THR A 222 2.93 -15.76 -19.69
C THR A 222 4.31 -15.86 -19.03
N PRO A 223 4.41 -15.78 -17.69
CA PRO A 223 5.69 -15.99 -16.99
C PRO A 223 6.36 -17.32 -17.37
N ALA A 224 5.60 -18.40 -17.54
CA ALA A 224 6.13 -19.72 -17.95
C ALA A 224 6.74 -19.70 -19.36
N GLU A 225 6.14 -18.99 -20.30
CA GLU A 225 6.68 -18.83 -21.65
C GLU A 225 7.93 -17.94 -21.66
N LEU A 226 7.99 -16.92 -20.81
CA LEU A 226 9.19 -16.09 -20.63
C LEU A 226 10.35 -16.89 -20.03
N ILE A 227 10.11 -17.73 -19.04
CA ILE A 227 11.10 -18.67 -18.49
C ILE A 227 11.65 -19.55 -19.61
N LYS A 228 10.76 -20.19 -20.38
CA LYS A 228 11.16 -21.06 -21.51
C LYS A 228 11.96 -20.31 -22.57
N ALA A 229 11.64 -19.05 -22.84
CA ALA A 229 12.37 -18.26 -23.84
C ALA A 229 13.81 -17.93 -23.41
N VAL A 230 14.08 -17.83 -22.11
CA VAL A 230 15.44 -17.58 -21.56
C VAL A 230 16.22 -18.87 -21.39
N CYS A 231 15.56 -20.02 -21.18
CA CYS A 231 16.16 -21.34 -20.96
C CYS A 231 16.46 -22.04 -22.30
N SER A 232 17.62 -21.79 -22.89
CA SER A 232 18.07 -22.53 -24.05
C SER A 232 18.57 -23.93 -23.67
N PRO A 233 18.38 -24.97 -24.54
CA PRO A 233 18.93 -26.30 -24.30
C PRO A 233 20.45 -26.28 -24.11
N GLY A 234 20.93 -26.90 -23.03
CA GLY A 234 22.36 -26.92 -22.68
C GLY A 234 22.93 -25.57 -22.21
N GLY A 235 22.09 -24.55 -22.01
CA GLY A 235 22.51 -23.25 -21.53
C GLY A 235 22.71 -23.20 -20.01
N THR A 236 23.30 -22.09 -19.53
CA THR A 236 23.55 -21.89 -18.09
C THR A 236 22.26 -21.68 -17.28
N THR A 237 21.27 -21.05 -17.89
CA THR A 237 20.00 -20.72 -17.22
C THR A 237 19.20 -21.96 -16.86
N ILE A 238 19.13 -22.98 -17.76
CA ILE A 238 18.37 -24.21 -17.50
C ILE A 238 18.96 -25.01 -16.33
N GLU A 239 20.30 -25.00 -16.17
CA GLU A 239 20.96 -25.65 -15.02
C GLU A 239 20.62 -24.95 -13.70
N ALA A 240 20.56 -23.62 -13.69
CA ALA A 240 20.14 -22.86 -12.52
C ALA A 240 18.66 -23.12 -12.19
N MET A 241 17.77 -23.11 -13.20
CA MET A 241 16.34 -23.40 -13.03
C MET A 241 16.11 -24.78 -12.45
N ARG A 242 16.84 -25.81 -12.93
CA ARG A 242 16.76 -27.17 -12.39
C ARG A 242 17.01 -27.20 -10.88
N VAL A 243 18.02 -26.50 -10.39
CA VAL A 243 18.32 -26.44 -8.95
C VAL A 243 17.17 -25.79 -8.19
N LEU A 244 16.57 -24.69 -8.69
CA LEU A 244 15.48 -24.00 -8.03
C LEU A 244 14.21 -24.89 -7.98
N GLU A 245 13.92 -25.64 -9.04
CA GLU A 245 12.81 -26.59 -9.12
C GLU A 245 13.01 -27.79 -8.18
N GLU A 246 14.20 -28.43 -8.22
CA GLU A 246 14.55 -29.56 -7.34
C GLU A 246 14.53 -29.19 -5.85
N ARG A 247 14.82 -27.94 -5.52
CA ARG A 247 14.72 -27.40 -4.14
C ARG A 247 13.29 -26.96 -3.79
N GLY A 248 12.36 -27.07 -4.70
CA GLY A 248 10.94 -26.83 -4.44
C GLY A 248 10.57 -25.38 -4.26
N LEU A 249 11.20 -24.44 -4.98
CA LEU A 249 10.93 -23.00 -4.85
C LEU A 249 9.43 -22.66 -4.92
N TYR A 250 8.68 -23.29 -5.82
CA TYR A 250 7.23 -23.08 -5.94
C TYR A 250 6.49 -23.45 -4.65
N GLY A 251 6.83 -24.58 -4.04
CA GLY A 251 6.24 -25.04 -2.78
C GLY A 251 6.60 -24.13 -1.61
N ILE A 252 7.86 -23.69 -1.54
CA ILE A 252 8.33 -22.75 -0.50
C ILE A 252 7.55 -21.43 -0.56
N LEU A 253 7.37 -20.87 -1.77
CA LEU A 253 6.61 -19.63 -1.95
C LEU A 253 5.13 -19.80 -1.62
N ALA A 254 4.52 -20.93 -1.99
CA ALA A 254 3.13 -21.25 -1.63
C ALA A 254 2.95 -21.31 -0.12
N GLU A 255 3.80 -22.04 0.61
CA GLU A 255 3.75 -22.13 2.07
C GLU A 255 3.96 -20.76 2.75
N ALA A 256 4.91 -19.97 2.25
CA ALA A 256 5.16 -18.63 2.78
C ALA A 256 3.94 -17.71 2.61
N ASN A 257 3.29 -17.77 1.44
CA ASN A 257 2.08 -17.01 1.17
C ASN A 257 0.91 -17.44 2.08
N ASP A 258 0.71 -18.75 2.26
CA ASP A 258 -0.34 -19.27 3.15
C ASP A 258 -0.14 -18.82 4.60
N LYS A 259 1.09 -18.81 5.09
CA LYS A 259 1.42 -18.29 6.43
C LYS A 259 1.16 -16.78 6.55
N CYS A 260 1.50 -16.03 5.50
CA CYS A 260 1.25 -14.59 5.46
C CYS A 260 -0.25 -14.29 5.50
N ILE A 261 -1.07 -14.98 4.70
CA ILE A 261 -2.53 -14.85 4.68
C ILE A 261 -3.14 -15.24 6.03
N ALA A 262 -2.73 -16.37 6.59
CA ALA A 262 -3.21 -16.81 7.90
C ALA A 262 -2.97 -15.73 8.97
N ARG A 263 -1.77 -15.15 8.97
CA ARG A 263 -1.44 -14.07 9.91
C ARG A 263 -2.28 -12.81 9.70
N ALA A 264 -2.60 -12.48 8.45
CA ALA A 264 -3.47 -11.35 8.15
C ALA A 264 -4.87 -11.52 8.75
N TYR A 265 -5.44 -12.72 8.69
CA TYR A 265 -6.71 -13.04 9.33
C TYR A 265 -6.65 -13.00 10.86
N GLU A 266 -5.53 -13.40 11.47
CA GLU A 266 -5.35 -13.28 12.92
C GLU A 266 -5.31 -11.84 13.41
N LEU A 267 -4.67 -10.96 12.65
CA LEU A 267 -4.58 -9.52 12.97
C LEU A 267 -5.93 -8.78 12.84
N GLY A 268 -6.86 -9.33 12.07
CA GLY A 268 -8.21 -8.78 11.87
C GLY A 268 -9.25 -9.23 12.89
N LYS A 269 -8.89 -10.11 13.83
CA LYS A 269 -9.73 -10.55 14.95
C LYS A 269 -9.54 -9.62 16.15
#